data_703ed5bf0d95db1c00789ca751a330d1
#
_entry.id   703ed5bf0d95db1c00789ca751a330d1
#
_cell.length_a   1.000
_cell.length_b   1.000
_cell.length_c   1.000
_cell.angle_alpha   90.00
_cell.angle_beta   90.00
_cell.angle_gamma   90.00
#
_symmetry.space_group_name_H-M   'P 1'
#
loop_
_entity.id
_entity.type
_entity.pdbx_description
1 polymer ?
#
loop_
_entity_poly.entity_id
_entity_poly.type
_entity_poly.pdbx_seq_one_letter_code
_entity_poly.pdbx_strand_id
1 'polypeptide(L)'
;MRRFYTVMTAVALTVATVFSGVSTVQAGGYHEYDVEKYVMNQLSAASVPGVSVSIVSDQKEIYSATFGVDGKTQADYVLGNLTQSMTALGVLSLAEDGEIKLEDDITTYLPKYSALKGVTIEKLLHQTTGIKKETMLDQVKAEGKEGIYQNAYVNYSILGELIESVSGETYEEYLTENILDACGMTSTYSLRQNPEMQEEMSPAYKNYFGYPVAAKYQYNASDQWATVSSGYMISDVKDMGKYLQMYLKEGGDVVNPEDIAGVLQNTVPVINKSKEDSLYGTEEAYGMGW
;
A
#
# COMPACT_ATOMS: atom_id res chain seq x y z
N MET A 1 -6.01 -19.65 3.42
CA MET A 1 -6.05 -18.44 2.61
C MET A 1 -7.03 -17.38 3.13
N ARG A 2 -8.30 -17.67 3.46
CA ARG A 2 -9.29 -16.66 3.95
C ARG A 2 -8.89 -15.84 5.19
N ARG A 3 -8.04 -16.35 6.08
CA ARG A 3 -7.68 -15.65 7.35
C ARG A 3 -6.44 -14.74 7.25
N PHE A 4 -5.67 -14.82 6.19
CA PHE A 4 -4.49 -13.95 5.99
C PHE A 4 -4.90 -12.49 5.66
N TYR A 5 -6.04 -12.31 4.98
CA TYR A 5 -6.56 -10.98 4.65
C TYR A 5 -7.07 -10.21 5.86
N THR A 6 -7.50 -10.88 6.92
CA THR A 6 -8.11 -10.24 8.10
C THR A 6 -7.07 -9.49 8.96
N VAL A 7 -5.81 -9.92 8.96
CA VAL A 7 -4.76 -9.28 9.78
C VAL A 7 -4.19 -8.05 9.08
N MET A 8 -4.06 -8.08 7.76
CA MET A 8 -3.65 -6.89 6.99
C MET A 8 -4.72 -5.81 6.95
N THR A 9 -6.00 -6.21 6.97
CA THR A 9 -7.14 -5.29 6.97
C THR A 9 -7.27 -4.50 8.29
N ALA A 10 -6.77 -5.00 9.41
CA ALA A 10 -6.82 -4.28 10.68
C ALA A 10 -5.92 -3.03 10.68
N VAL A 11 -4.82 -3.03 9.93
CA VAL A 11 -3.96 -1.84 9.75
C VAL A 11 -4.60 -0.81 8.81
N ALA A 12 -5.28 -1.27 7.77
CA ALA A 12 -6.03 -0.40 6.84
C ALA A 12 -7.32 0.16 7.48
N LEU A 13 -7.91 -0.55 8.44
CA LEU A 13 -9.16 -0.13 9.09
C LEU A 13 -9.06 1.17 9.88
N THR A 14 -7.87 1.46 10.43
CA THR A 14 -7.65 2.69 11.21
C THR A 14 -7.55 3.91 10.31
N VAL A 15 -7.20 3.72 9.03
CA VAL A 15 -7.08 4.79 8.05
C VAL A 15 -8.46 5.16 7.45
N ALA A 16 -9.29 4.18 7.14
CA ALA A 16 -10.58 4.41 6.47
C ALA A 16 -11.64 5.12 7.34
N THR A 17 -11.56 4.98 8.67
CA THR A 17 -12.53 5.63 9.59
C THR A 17 -12.28 7.14 9.79
N VAL A 18 -11.13 7.66 9.39
CA VAL A 18 -10.84 9.09 9.51
C VAL A 18 -11.49 9.91 8.37
N PHE A 19 -11.74 9.30 7.20
CA PHE A 19 -12.26 10.01 6.02
C PHE A 19 -13.80 10.08 5.90
N SER A 20 -14.57 9.28 6.63
CA SER A 20 -16.03 9.23 6.45
C SER A 20 -16.87 10.01 7.44
N GLY A 21 -16.28 10.85 8.28
CA GLY A 21 -17.05 11.62 9.26
C GLY A 21 -16.28 12.83 9.79
N VAL A 22 -16.39 13.97 9.14
CA VAL A 22 -16.10 15.26 9.77
C VAL A 22 -17.20 15.56 10.80
N SER A 23 -17.24 14.78 11.86
CA SER A 23 -17.70 15.27 13.14
C SER A 23 -16.47 15.89 13.79
N THR A 24 -16.49 17.17 14.06
CA THR A 24 -15.53 17.83 14.92
C THR A 24 -15.42 17.04 16.20
N VAL A 25 -14.47 16.09 16.23
CA VAL A 25 -14.05 15.47 17.48
C VAL A 25 -13.33 16.58 18.21
N GLN A 26 -14.08 17.23 19.11
CA GLN A 26 -13.50 18.10 20.09
C GLN A 26 -12.41 17.26 20.78
N ALA A 27 -11.16 17.74 20.73
CA ALA A 27 -10.01 17.07 21.32
C ALA A 27 -10.16 17.03 22.84
N GLY A 28 -11.02 16.16 23.31
CA GLY A 28 -11.03 15.65 24.66
C GLY A 28 -9.80 14.76 24.79
N GLY A 29 -8.86 15.13 25.66
CA GLY A 29 -7.56 14.51 25.78
C GLY A 29 -7.61 12.98 25.70
N TYR A 30 -7.11 12.43 24.61
CA TYR A 30 -6.78 11.01 24.53
C TYR A 30 -5.66 10.79 25.54
N HIS A 31 -5.97 10.06 26.61
CA HIS A 31 -4.92 9.61 27.50
C HIS A 31 -4.19 8.46 26.81
N GLU A 32 -2.88 8.59 26.66
CA GLU A 32 -1.98 7.55 26.13
C GLU A 32 -2.29 6.17 26.73
N TYR A 33 -2.55 6.12 28.01
CA TYR A 33 -2.98 4.93 28.75
C TYR A 33 -4.27 4.26 28.19
N ASP A 34 -5.20 5.02 27.67
CA ASP A 34 -6.46 4.46 27.12
C ASP A 34 -6.22 3.77 25.78
N VAL A 35 -5.32 4.32 24.95
CA VAL A 35 -4.89 3.71 23.68
C VAL A 35 -4.14 2.42 23.96
N GLU A 36 -3.15 2.45 24.86
CA GLU A 36 -2.38 1.26 25.25
C GLU A 36 -3.27 0.14 25.76
N LYS A 37 -4.15 0.46 26.70
CA LYS A 37 -5.08 -0.51 27.27
C LYS A 37 -6.00 -1.12 26.24
N TYR A 38 -6.54 -0.31 25.32
CA TYR A 38 -7.37 -0.79 24.23
C TYR A 38 -6.58 -1.73 23.33
N VAL A 39 -5.39 -1.32 22.86
CA VAL A 39 -4.54 -2.10 21.98
C VAL A 39 -4.16 -3.44 22.62
N MET A 40 -3.71 -3.44 23.88
CA MET A 40 -3.31 -4.65 24.58
C MET A 40 -4.47 -5.64 24.74
N ASN A 41 -5.68 -5.13 25.00
CA ASN A 41 -6.88 -5.97 25.06
C ASN A 41 -7.19 -6.61 23.70
N GLN A 42 -7.07 -5.86 22.60
CA GLN A 42 -7.30 -6.39 21.25
C GLN A 42 -6.24 -7.42 20.84
N LEU A 43 -4.98 -7.18 21.13
CA LEU A 43 -3.91 -8.14 20.87
C LEU A 43 -4.16 -9.48 21.56
N SER A 44 -4.53 -9.43 22.85
CA SER A 44 -4.82 -10.61 23.63
C SER A 44 -6.04 -11.37 23.09
N ALA A 45 -7.12 -10.66 22.78
CA ALA A 45 -8.36 -11.26 22.25
C ALA A 45 -8.19 -11.88 20.87
N ALA A 46 -7.37 -11.27 20.01
CA ALA A 46 -7.14 -11.72 18.64
C ALA A 46 -5.98 -12.72 18.48
N SER A 47 -5.23 -13.00 19.55
CA SER A 47 -3.99 -13.80 19.51
C SER A 47 -2.99 -13.24 18.46
N VAL A 48 -2.86 -11.92 18.40
CA VAL A 48 -1.91 -11.22 17.51
C VAL A 48 -0.63 -10.97 18.30
N PRO A 49 0.55 -11.39 17.79
CA PRO A 49 1.81 -11.29 18.51
C PRO A 49 2.31 -9.87 18.75
N GLY A 50 1.95 -8.95 17.89
CA GLY A 50 2.35 -7.56 18.01
C GLY A 50 1.64 -6.65 17.03
N VAL A 51 1.67 -5.36 17.32
CA VAL A 51 1.10 -4.31 16.49
C VAL A 51 1.88 -3.01 16.69
N SER A 52 1.99 -2.22 15.65
CA SER A 52 2.42 -0.83 15.73
C SER A 52 1.24 0.08 15.40
N VAL A 53 1.09 1.15 16.17
CA VAL A 53 -0.02 2.10 16.05
C VAL A 53 0.54 3.50 15.92
N SER A 54 0.09 4.26 14.93
CA SER A 54 0.31 5.71 14.84
C SER A 54 -1.03 6.42 14.70
N ILE A 55 -1.17 7.53 15.42
CA ILE A 55 -2.31 8.44 15.35
C ILE A 55 -1.74 9.80 14.98
N VAL A 56 -2.17 10.31 13.84
CA VAL A 56 -1.67 11.57 13.29
C VAL A 56 -2.82 12.53 13.00
N SER A 57 -2.50 13.82 13.01
CA SER A 57 -3.30 14.88 12.41
C SER A 57 -2.50 15.53 11.28
N ASP A 58 -3.11 16.43 10.55
CA ASP A 58 -2.43 17.28 9.58
C ASP A 58 -1.27 18.09 10.18
N GLN A 59 -1.33 18.40 11.48
CA GLN A 59 -0.36 19.25 12.16
C GLN A 59 0.80 18.46 12.80
N LYS A 60 0.51 17.25 13.32
CA LYS A 60 1.49 16.50 14.12
C LYS A 60 1.14 15.02 14.29
N GLU A 61 2.16 14.25 14.65
CA GLU A 61 1.96 12.96 15.30
C GLU A 61 1.36 13.19 16.70
N ILE A 62 0.24 12.51 16.98
CA ILE A 62 -0.45 12.59 18.29
C ILE A 62 0.05 11.46 19.19
N TYR A 63 0.24 10.26 18.61
CA TYR A 63 0.66 9.07 19.31
C TYR A 63 1.34 8.09 18.35
N SER A 64 2.41 7.42 18.80
CA SER A 64 3.02 6.33 18.06
C SER A 64 3.64 5.32 19.04
N ALA A 65 3.31 4.05 18.90
CA ALA A 65 3.85 2.98 19.73
C ALA A 65 3.83 1.63 19.03
N THR A 66 4.74 0.74 19.48
CA THR A 66 4.83 -0.66 19.07
C THR A 66 4.62 -1.55 20.29
N PHE A 67 3.80 -2.59 20.15
CA PHE A 67 3.41 -3.50 21.21
C PHE A 67 3.72 -4.94 20.80
N GLY A 68 4.24 -5.74 21.72
CA GLY A 68 4.29 -7.20 21.64
C GLY A 68 5.27 -7.82 20.65
N VAL A 69 5.93 -7.07 19.80
CA VAL A 69 6.87 -7.61 18.79
C VAL A 69 8.24 -7.81 19.43
N ASP A 70 8.45 -8.97 20.05
CA ASP A 70 9.74 -9.40 20.63
C ASP A 70 10.45 -8.34 21.51
N GLY A 71 9.66 -7.44 22.15
CA GLY A 71 10.18 -6.35 22.98
C GLY A 71 10.80 -5.19 22.18
N LYS A 72 10.70 -5.16 20.88
CA LYS A 72 11.17 -4.05 20.04
C LYS A 72 10.29 -2.82 20.25
N THR A 73 10.89 -1.66 20.35
CA THR A 73 10.19 -0.36 20.41
C THR A 73 9.87 0.18 19.02
N GLN A 74 10.44 -0.42 17.99
CA GLN A 74 10.23 -0.11 16.58
C GLN A 74 10.22 -1.43 15.81
N ALA A 75 9.37 -1.53 14.84
CA ALA A 75 9.18 -2.74 14.06
C ALA A 75 8.90 -2.40 12.60
N ASP A 76 9.65 -3.03 11.72
CA ASP A 76 9.55 -2.86 10.28
C ASP A 76 8.64 -3.95 9.70
N TYR A 77 7.72 -3.54 8.85
CA TYR A 77 6.70 -4.41 8.25
C TYR A 77 6.72 -4.33 6.74
N VAL A 78 6.50 -5.47 6.10
CA VAL A 78 6.15 -5.49 4.67
C VAL A 78 4.80 -4.81 4.49
N LEU A 79 4.75 -3.78 3.68
CA LEU A 79 3.54 -2.97 3.48
C LEU A 79 2.45 -3.69 2.67
N GLY A 80 2.84 -4.72 1.89
CA GLY A 80 1.89 -5.40 1.02
C GLY A 80 1.22 -4.40 0.05
N ASN A 81 -0.09 -4.47 -0.09
CA ASN A 81 -0.84 -3.61 -1.02
C ASN A 81 -0.70 -2.11 -0.73
N LEU A 82 -0.33 -1.69 0.49
CA LEU A 82 -0.06 -0.27 0.76
C LEU A 82 1.08 0.29 -0.10
N THR A 83 2.01 -0.56 -0.54
CA THR A 83 3.03 -0.19 -1.53
C THR A 83 2.42 0.38 -2.81
N GLN A 84 1.25 -0.11 -3.21
CA GLN A 84 0.61 0.30 -4.46
C GLN A 84 0.23 1.78 -4.44
N SER A 85 -0.12 2.34 -3.28
CA SER A 85 -0.40 3.77 -3.17
C SER A 85 0.85 4.62 -3.42
N MET A 86 2.03 4.17 -2.98
CA MET A 86 3.30 4.84 -3.24
C MET A 86 3.66 4.78 -4.74
N THR A 87 3.45 3.62 -5.36
CA THR A 87 3.66 3.44 -6.80
C THR A 87 2.72 4.32 -7.61
N ALA A 88 1.46 4.45 -7.18
CA ALA A 88 0.52 5.34 -7.84
C ALA A 88 0.99 6.80 -7.81
N LEU A 89 1.46 7.29 -6.65
CA LEU A 89 2.03 8.64 -6.54
C LEU A 89 3.24 8.82 -7.45
N GLY A 90 4.15 7.83 -7.54
CA GLY A 90 5.29 7.90 -8.44
C GLY A 90 4.89 7.97 -9.93
N VAL A 91 3.83 7.27 -10.32
CA VAL A 91 3.29 7.36 -11.69
C VAL A 91 2.63 8.71 -11.95
N LEU A 92 1.91 9.25 -10.97
CA LEU A 92 1.28 10.57 -11.09
C LEU A 92 2.33 11.69 -11.15
N SER A 93 3.43 11.57 -10.41
CA SER A 93 4.57 12.50 -10.50
C SER A 93 5.15 12.53 -11.92
N LEU A 94 5.34 11.38 -12.58
CA LEU A 94 5.78 11.34 -13.98
C LEU A 94 4.75 11.99 -14.94
N ALA A 95 3.47 11.86 -14.64
CA ALA A 95 2.41 12.47 -15.45
C ALA A 95 2.37 14.00 -15.24
N GLU A 96 2.61 14.49 -14.04
CA GLU A 96 2.72 15.90 -13.71
C GLU A 96 3.90 16.55 -14.43
N ASP A 97 5.06 15.87 -14.48
CA ASP A 97 6.24 16.31 -15.19
C ASP A 97 6.06 16.26 -16.73
N GLY A 98 4.94 15.71 -17.19
CA GLY A 98 4.62 15.61 -18.62
C GLY A 98 5.37 14.50 -19.38
N GLU A 99 6.05 13.62 -18.65
CA GLU A 99 6.82 12.49 -19.22
C GLU A 99 5.89 11.39 -19.75
N ILE A 100 4.68 11.26 -19.18
CA ILE A 100 3.65 10.30 -19.56
C ILE A 100 2.28 10.97 -19.55
N LYS A 101 1.28 10.29 -20.17
CA LYS A 101 -0.15 10.58 -19.96
C LYS A 101 -0.85 9.33 -19.49
N LEU A 102 -1.80 9.47 -18.56
CA LEU A 102 -2.51 8.32 -18.00
C LEU A 102 -3.31 7.54 -19.06
N GLU A 103 -3.74 8.21 -20.13
CA GLU A 103 -4.45 7.63 -21.27
C GLU A 103 -3.51 6.90 -22.26
N ASP A 104 -2.20 7.04 -22.12
CA ASP A 104 -1.25 6.40 -23.03
C ASP A 104 -1.30 4.87 -22.89
N ASP A 105 -1.14 4.21 -24.04
CA ASP A 105 -0.98 2.75 -24.12
C ASP A 105 0.35 2.36 -23.48
N ILE A 106 0.31 1.46 -22.49
CA ILE A 106 1.49 1.01 -21.75
C ILE A 106 2.59 0.46 -22.67
N THR A 107 2.22 -0.10 -23.83
CA THR A 107 3.17 -0.66 -24.78
C THR A 107 4.02 0.40 -25.47
N THR A 108 3.65 1.68 -25.37
CA THR A 108 4.46 2.81 -25.83
C THR A 108 5.78 2.89 -25.07
N TYR A 109 5.72 2.67 -23.77
CA TYR A 109 6.86 2.75 -22.86
C TYR A 109 7.50 1.39 -22.59
N LEU A 110 6.70 0.32 -22.62
CA LEU A 110 7.10 -1.05 -22.34
C LEU A 110 6.69 -1.99 -23.50
N PRO A 111 7.36 -1.93 -24.67
CA PRO A 111 6.98 -2.72 -25.85
C PRO A 111 7.07 -4.23 -25.65
N LYS A 112 7.79 -4.69 -24.63
CA LYS A 112 7.84 -6.11 -24.26
C LYS A 112 6.47 -6.67 -23.86
N TYR A 113 5.55 -5.82 -23.39
CA TYR A 113 4.18 -6.20 -23.05
C TYR A 113 3.21 -6.03 -24.22
N SER A 114 3.62 -6.40 -25.44
CA SER A 114 2.79 -6.28 -26.65
C SER A 114 1.41 -6.93 -26.56
N ALA A 115 1.24 -7.93 -25.69
CA ALA A 115 -0.06 -8.56 -25.37
C ALA A 115 -1.03 -7.63 -24.61
N LEU A 116 -0.55 -6.49 -24.11
CA LEU A 116 -1.35 -5.47 -23.42
C LEU A 116 -1.68 -4.27 -24.33
N LYS A 117 -1.53 -4.41 -25.65
CA LYS A 117 -1.89 -3.32 -26.58
C LYS A 117 -3.33 -2.87 -26.35
N GLY A 118 -3.52 -1.57 -26.14
CA GLY A 118 -4.82 -0.94 -25.81
C GLY A 118 -5.08 -0.82 -24.32
N VAL A 119 -4.20 -1.34 -23.46
CA VAL A 119 -4.28 -1.14 -22.01
C VAL A 119 -3.58 0.17 -21.66
N THR A 120 -4.30 1.11 -21.05
CA THR A 120 -3.78 2.40 -20.62
C THR A 120 -3.11 2.31 -19.23
N ILE A 121 -2.26 3.29 -18.93
CA ILE A 121 -1.65 3.47 -17.61
C ILE A 121 -2.74 3.64 -16.53
N GLU A 122 -3.79 4.41 -16.81
CA GLU A 122 -4.94 4.59 -15.92
C GLU A 122 -5.62 3.26 -15.58
N LYS A 123 -5.82 2.37 -16.55
CA LYS A 123 -6.39 1.05 -16.30
C LYS A 123 -5.51 0.18 -15.39
N LEU A 124 -4.18 0.30 -15.48
CA LEU A 124 -3.26 -0.38 -14.58
C LEU A 124 -3.40 0.16 -13.15
N LEU A 125 -3.44 1.50 -12.99
CA LEU A 125 -3.64 2.17 -11.70
C LEU A 125 -4.95 1.73 -11.02
N HIS A 126 -6.04 1.67 -11.77
CA HIS A 126 -7.36 1.25 -11.28
C HIS A 126 -7.56 -0.27 -11.23
N GLN A 127 -6.57 -1.04 -11.66
CA GLN A 127 -6.67 -2.52 -11.72
C GLN A 127 -7.88 -3.02 -12.54
N THR A 128 -8.19 -2.33 -13.65
CA THR A 128 -9.33 -2.64 -14.54
C THR A 128 -8.90 -3.19 -15.90
N THR A 129 -7.68 -3.68 -16.00
CA THR A 129 -7.04 -4.14 -17.24
C THR A 129 -7.61 -5.44 -17.80
N GLY A 130 -8.35 -6.21 -17.02
CA GLY A 130 -8.72 -7.59 -17.36
C GLY A 130 -7.59 -8.61 -17.19
N ILE A 131 -6.45 -8.24 -16.58
CA ILE A 131 -5.41 -9.19 -16.19
C ILE A 131 -5.92 -10.01 -15.01
N LYS A 132 -5.76 -11.33 -15.07
CA LYS A 132 -6.21 -12.21 -13.99
C LYS A 132 -5.32 -12.09 -12.75
N LYS A 133 -5.92 -12.24 -11.57
CA LYS A 133 -5.28 -12.07 -10.25
C LYS A 133 -3.97 -12.85 -10.07
N GLU A 134 -3.89 -14.04 -10.64
CA GLU A 134 -2.76 -14.97 -10.46
C GLU A 134 -1.82 -14.99 -11.67
N THR A 135 -1.85 -13.91 -12.48
CA THR A 135 -0.98 -13.81 -13.66
C THR A 135 0.44 -13.50 -13.21
N MET A 136 1.40 -14.24 -13.76
CA MET A 136 2.83 -13.97 -13.58
C MET A 136 3.31 -12.93 -14.59
N LEU A 137 4.37 -12.21 -14.23
CA LEU A 137 4.87 -11.08 -15.02
C LEU A 137 5.35 -11.49 -16.43
N ASP A 138 5.87 -12.71 -16.58
CA ASP A 138 6.31 -13.28 -17.87
C ASP A 138 5.16 -13.83 -18.74
N GLN A 139 3.92 -13.89 -18.18
CA GLN A 139 2.74 -14.46 -18.83
C GLN A 139 1.60 -13.44 -18.97
N VAL A 140 1.94 -12.15 -18.90
CA VAL A 140 0.96 -11.06 -18.84
C VAL A 140 0.13 -10.98 -20.13
N LYS A 141 -1.18 -11.01 -19.96
CA LYS A 141 -2.19 -10.76 -21.00
C LYS A 141 -3.53 -10.37 -20.40
N ALA A 142 -4.27 -9.51 -21.09
CA ALA A 142 -5.59 -9.07 -20.68
C ALA A 142 -6.66 -10.02 -21.27
N GLU A 143 -6.98 -11.11 -20.57
CA GLU A 143 -7.96 -12.10 -21.00
C GLU A 143 -9.29 -12.02 -20.23
N GLY A 144 -9.35 -11.20 -19.20
CA GLY A 144 -10.54 -10.98 -18.38
C GLY A 144 -11.46 -9.90 -18.93
N LYS A 145 -12.43 -9.50 -18.12
CA LYS A 145 -13.33 -8.39 -18.45
C LYS A 145 -12.62 -7.08 -18.13
N GLU A 146 -12.32 -6.33 -19.15
CA GLU A 146 -11.83 -4.97 -19.04
C GLU A 146 -12.88 -4.05 -18.41
N GLY A 147 -12.41 -3.05 -17.65
CA GLY A 147 -13.28 -2.10 -16.96
C GLY A 147 -13.86 -2.60 -15.63
N ILE A 148 -13.56 -3.85 -15.23
CA ILE A 148 -13.96 -4.40 -13.94
C ILE A 148 -12.73 -4.52 -13.05
N TYR A 149 -12.83 -3.98 -11.83
CA TYR A 149 -11.78 -4.11 -10.83
C TYR A 149 -11.41 -5.58 -10.57
N GLN A 150 -10.13 -5.85 -10.66
CA GLN A 150 -9.54 -7.13 -10.23
C GLN A 150 -8.15 -6.91 -9.66
N ASN A 151 -7.99 -7.13 -8.36
CA ASN A 151 -6.68 -7.01 -7.70
C ASN A 151 -5.70 -8.04 -8.29
N ALA A 152 -4.84 -7.57 -9.18
CA ALA A 152 -3.75 -8.32 -9.78
C ALA A 152 -2.44 -7.59 -9.52
N TYR A 153 -1.56 -8.16 -8.68
CA TYR A 153 -0.28 -7.56 -8.31
C TYR A 153 0.56 -7.13 -9.52
N VAL A 154 0.46 -7.89 -10.60
CA VAL A 154 1.19 -7.64 -11.83
C VAL A 154 0.88 -6.27 -12.46
N ASN A 155 -0.32 -5.70 -12.25
CA ASN A 155 -0.61 -4.34 -12.70
C ASN A 155 0.39 -3.33 -12.11
N TYR A 156 0.61 -3.41 -10.82
CA TYR A 156 1.55 -2.52 -10.12
C TYR A 156 3.01 -2.91 -10.32
N SER A 157 3.28 -4.18 -10.65
CA SER A 157 4.63 -4.58 -11.11
C SER A 157 4.99 -3.91 -12.43
N ILE A 158 4.05 -3.85 -13.38
CA ILE A 158 4.21 -3.16 -14.66
C ILE A 158 4.36 -1.64 -14.46
N LEU A 159 3.61 -1.05 -13.52
CA LEU A 159 3.75 0.38 -13.19
C LEU A 159 5.11 0.70 -12.59
N GLY A 160 5.70 -0.19 -11.78
CA GLY A 160 7.08 -0.03 -11.32
C GLY A 160 8.09 -0.07 -12.46
N GLU A 161 7.93 -0.99 -13.41
CA GLU A 161 8.77 -1.02 -14.60
C GLU A 161 8.56 0.19 -15.53
N LEU A 162 7.34 0.76 -15.55
CA LEU A 162 7.08 2.02 -16.24
C LEU A 162 7.91 3.15 -15.62
N ILE A 163 7.91 3.28 -14.31
CA ILE A 163 8.71 4.26 -13.58
C ILE A 163 10.19 4.10 -13.97
N GLU A 164 10.73 2.90 -13.86
CA GLU A 164 12.14 2.62 -14.22
C GLU A 164 12.46 2.94 -15.69
N SER A 165 11.53 2.64 -16.61
CA SER A 165 11.73 2.86 -18.04
C SER A 165 11.71 4.33 -18.44
N VAL A 166 10.89 5.13 -17.77
CA VAL A 166 10.70 6.56 -18.09
C VAL A 166 11.72 7.42 -17.37
N SER A 167 11.94 7.20 -16.07
CA SER A 167 12.91 7.98 -15.29
C SER A 167 14.36 7.62 -15.60
N GLY A 168 14.62 6.36 -15.97
CA GLY A 168 15.99 5.83 -16.10
C GLY A 168 16.64 5.46 -14.78
N GLU A 169 15.92 5.54 -13.67
CA GLU A 169 16.33 5.20 -12.32
C GLU A 169 15.75 3.85 -11.89
N THR A 170 16.26 3.28 -10.81
CA THR A 170 15.55 2.17 -10.17
C THR A 170 14.27 2.68 -9.50
N TYR A 171 13.27 1.82 -9.36
CA TYR A 171 12.01 2.16 -8.72
C TYR A 171 12.21 2.77 -7.32
N GLU A 172 13.12 2.21 -6.52
CA GLU A 172 13.41 2.69 -5.18
C GLU A 172 14.11 4.05 -5.16
N GLU A 173 15.06 4.29 -6.07
CA GLU A 173 15.74 5.59 -6.20
C GLU A 173 14.70 6.66 -6.54
N TYR A 174 13.89 6.40 -7.56
CA TYR A 174 12.84 7.32 -7.97
C TYR A 174 11.86 7.64 -6.84
N LEU A 175 11.36 6.62 -6.12
CA LEU A 175 10.45 6.86 -4.98
C LEU A 175 11.13 7.60 -3.83
N THR A 176 12.39 7.30 -3.55
CA THR A 176 13.14 7.97 -2.49
C THR A 176 13.25 9.45 -2.78
N GLU A 177 13.72 9.81 -3.97
CA GLU A 177 13.96 11.21 -4.35
C GLU A 177 12.66 12.02 -4.45
N ASN A 178 11.61 11.44 -5.02
CA ASN A 178 10.39 12.18 -5.34
C ASN A 178 9.30 12.12 -4.24
N ILE A 179 9.30 11.10 -3.38
CA ILE A 179 8.23 10.89 -2.40
C ILE A 179 8.77 10.74 -0.98
N LEU A 180 9.69 9.78 -0.74
CA LEU A 180 10.03 9.38 0.62
C LEU A 180 10.83 10.45 1.36
N ASP A 181 11.83 11.05 0.71
CA ASP A 181 12.66 12.10 1.31
C ASP A 181 11.84 13.33 1.63
N ALA A 182 10.95 13.75 0.73
CA ALA A 182 10.08 14.90 0.95
C ALA A 182 9.05 14.64 2.08
N CYS A 183 8.60 13.39 2.26
CA CYS A 183 7.81 12.98 3.43
C CYS A 183 8.66 12.81 4.71
N GLY A 184 9.98 12.77 4.60
CA GLY A 184 10.88 12.44 5.71
C GLY A 184 10.82 10.97 6.14
N MET A 185 10.52 10.05 5.22
CA MET A 185 10.36 8.60 5.46
C MET A 185 11.71 7.88 5.37
N THR A 186 12.54 8.04 6.38
CA THR A 186 13.93 7.56 6.38
C THR A 186 14.09 6.09 6.79
N SER A 187 13.03 5.45 7.25
CA SER A 187 12.98 4.02 7.62
C SER A 187 12.18 3.19 6.61
N THR A 188 11.95 3.73 5.41
CA THR A 188 11.19 3.05 4.36
C THR A 188 12.15 2.59 3.27
N TYR A 189 12.13 1.28 2.96
CA TYR A 189 13.10 0.65 2.08
C TYR A 189 12.54 -0.61 1.38
N SER A 190 13.36 -1.24 0.54
CA SER A 190 13.08 -2.58 -0.01
C SER A 190 14.23 -3.55 0.29
N LEU A 191 13.92 -4.85 0.32
CA LEU A 191 14.95 -5.89 0.43
C LEU A 191 15.71 -6.11 -0.88
N ARG A 192 15.28 -5.52 -1.99
CA ARG A 192 16.03 -5.53 -3.24
C ARG A 192 17.30 -4.70 -3.11
N GLN A 193 17.21 -3.55 -2.45
CA GLN A 193 18.36 -2.68 -2.18
C GLN A 193 19.09 -3.01 -0.90
N ASN A 194 18.37 -3.48 0.13
CA ASN A 194 18.89 -3.70 1.50
C ASN A 194 18.63 -5.13 1.97
N PRO A 195 19.19 -6.16 1.33
CA PRO A 195 18.88 -7.55 1.65
C PRO A 195 19.31 -7.96 3.07
N GLU A 196 20.28 -7.27 3.67
CA GLU A 196 20.74 -7.48 5.04
C GLU A 196 19.67 -7.12 6.08
N MET A 197 18.75 -6.22 5.75
CA MET A 197 17.68 -5.81 6.65
C MET A 197 16.61 -6.88 6.87
N GLN A 198 16.64 -7.99 6.12
CA GLN A 198 15.64 -9.04 6.24
C GLN A 198 15.55 -9.64 7.66
N GLU A 199 16.68 -9.71 8.37
CA GLU A 199 16.72 -10.25 9.74
C GLU A 199 16.27 -9.24 10.80
N GLU A 200 16.28 -7.95 10.46
CA GLU A 200 15.83 -6.87 11.35
C GLU A 200 14.31 -6.66 11.31
N MET A 201 13.67 -7.16 10.28
CA MET A 201 12.21 -7.03 10.11
C MET A 201 11.42 -7.76 11.18
N SER A 202 10.21 -7.29 11.39
CA SER A 202 9.23 -8.02 12.20
C SER A 202 8.88 -9.35 11.55
N PRO A 203 8.89 -10.46 12.31
CA PRO A 203 8.56 -11.76 11.75
C PRO A 203 7.11 -11.81 11.28
N ALA A 204 6.87 -12.48 10.16
CA ALA A 204 5.54 -12.87 9.77
C ALA A 204 5.02 -13.99 10.68
N TYR A 205 3.70 -14.07 10.87
CA TYR A 205 3.11 -15.12 11.68
C TYR A 205 2.03 -15.89 10.91
N LYS A 206 1.98 -17.19 11.15
CA LYS A 206 0.88 -18.04 10.71
C LYS A 206 0.08 -18.48 11.93
N ASN A 207 -1.25 -18.44 11.84
CA ASN A 207 -2.09 -18.95 12.90
C ASN A 207 -2.32 -20.46 12.71
N TYR A 208 -1.86 -21.26 13.66
CA TYR A 208 -2.11 -22.68 13.74
C TYR A 208 -3.00 -22.96 14.96
N PHE A 209 -4.24 -23.34 14.73
CA PHE A 209 -5.21 -23.70 15.78
C PHE A 209 -5.40 -22.62 16.86
N GLY A 210 -5.31 -21.35 16.48
CA GLY A 210 -5.43 -20.22 17.42
C GLY A 210 -4.09 -19.70 17.97
N TYR A 211 -2.98 -20.39 17.69
CA TYR A 211 -1.65 -19.99 18.15
C TYR A 211 -0.85 -19.33 17.02
N PRO A 212 -0.29 -18.13 17.21
CA PRO A 212 0.62 -17.52 16.24
C PRO A 212 1.97 -18.22 16.29
N VAL A 213 2.41 -18.69 15.13
CA VAL A 213 3.74 -19.31 14.97
C VAL A 213 4.53 -18.45 14.01
N ALA A 214 5.72 -18.01 14.43
CA ALA A 214 6.61 -17.23 13.60
C ALA A 214 6.97 -17.99 12.32
N ALA A 215 6.87 -17.31 11.20
CA ALA A 215 7.26 -17.82 9.89
C ALA A 215 8.34 -16.90 9.32
N LYS A 216 9.40 -17.49 8.77
CA LYS A 216 10.38 -16.67 8.06
C LYS A 216 9.69 -16.02 6.86
N TYR A 217 9.77 -14.70 6.79
CA TYR A 217 9.52 -14.00 5.56
C TYR A 217 10.73 -14.23 4.66
N GLN A 218 10.49 -14.61 3.42
CA GLN A 218 11.54 -14.73 2.41
C GLN A 218 11.15 -13.85 1.24
N TYR A 219 11.86 -12.75 1.07
CA TYR A 219 11.83 -12.00 -0.16
C TYR A 219 12.55 -12.82 -1.24
N ASN A 220 11.91 -12.98 -2.37
CA ASN A 220 12.49 -13.63 -3.53
C ASN A 220 12.51 -12.64 -4.69
N ALA A 221 13.68 -12.10 -4.99
CA ALA A 221 13.86 -11.15 -6.09
C ALA A 221 13.46 -11.70 -7.47
N SER A 222 13.37 -13.03 -7.61
CA SER A 222 12.88 -13.70 -8.82
C SER A 222 11.38 -13.97 -8.81
N ASP A 223 10.64 -13.47 -7.80
CA ASP A 223 9.20 -13.65 -7.73
C ASP A 223 8.51 -12.87 -8.85
N GLN A 224 7.84 -13.61 -9.71
CA GLN A 224 7.13 -13.03 -10.85
C GLN A 224 5.66 -12.71 -10.55
N TRP A 225 5.21 -12.97 -9.34
CA TRP A 225 3.86 -12.65 -8.90
C TRP A 225 3.72 -11.21 -8.44
N ALA A 226 4.72 -10.75 -7.72
CA ALA A 226 4.76 -9.42 -7.17
C ALA A 226 6.21 -8.92 -7.10
N THR A 227 6.41 -7.68 -7.46
CA THR A 227 7.69 -6.98 -7.38
C THR A 227 7.68 -6.01 -6.19
N VAL A 228 8.78 -5.30 -5.99
CA VAL A 228 8.85 -4.26 -4.96
C VAL A 228 7.68 -3.28 -5.08
N SER A 229 7.41 -2.79 -6.28
CA SER A 229 6.37 -1.79 -6.58
C SER A 229 4.94 -2.25 -6.33
N SER A 230 4.70 -3.56 -6.30
CA SER A 230 3.36 -4.12 -6.11
C SER A 230 3.06 -4.59 -4.70
N GLY A 231 4.10 -4.74 -3.82
CA GLY A 231 3.84 -5.25 -2.49
C GLY A 231 5.01 -5.44 -1.55
N TYR A 232 6.24 -5.08 -1.93
CA TYR A 232 7.42 -5.43 -1.14
C TYR A 232 8.23 -4.23 -0.63
N MET A 233 7.63 -3.04 -0.57
CA MET A 233 8.17 -1.97 0.27
C MET A 233 7.99 -2.32 1.74
N ILE A 234 8.93 -1.88 2.55
CA ILE A 234 9.00 -2.11 3.98
C ILE A 234 9.04 -0.74 4.66
N SER A 235 8.33 -0.62 5.77
CA SER A 235 8.31 0.63 6.52
C SER A 235 7.97 0.38 7.99
N ASP A 236 8.20 1.38 8.81
CA ASP A 236 7.76 1.43 10.19
C ASP A 236 6.49 2.31 10.35
N VAL A 237 5.92 2.28 11.54
CA VAL A 237 4.69 3.01 11.84
C VAL A 237 4.88 4.53 11.85
N LYS A 238 6.08 5.02 12.13
CA LYS A 238 6.38 6.46 12.17
C LYS A 238 6.44 7.04 10.77
N ASP A 239 7.11 6.35 9.86
CA ASP A 239 7.16 6.75 8.47
C ASP A 239 5.78 6.66 7.83
N MET A 240 5.01 5.60 8.12
CA MET A 240 3.61 5.53 7.69
C MET A 240 2.74 6.63 8.29
N GLY A 241 3.03 7.10 9.50
CA GLY A 241 2.40 8.28 10.09
C GLY A 241 2.68 9.55 9.28
N LYS A 242 3.93 9.77 8.86
CA LYS A 242 4.33 10.90 7.99
C LYS A 242 3.66 10.81 6.61
N TYR A 243 3.61 9.59 6.05
CA TYR A 243 2.91 9.33 4.79
C TYR A 243 1.43 9.71 4.87
N LEU A 244 0.74 9.32 5.95
CA LEU A 244 -0.65 9.72 6.18
C LEU A 244 -0.81 11.23 6.39
N GLN A 245 0.14 11.88 7.06
CA GLN A 245 0.11 13.32 7.22
C GLN A 245 0.22 14.07 5.88
N MET A 246 0.98 13.55 4.92
CA MET A 246 1.03 14.09 3.57
C MET A 246 -0.37 14.07 2.94
N TYR A 247 -1.11 12.97 3.02
CA TYR A 247 -2.49 12.90 2.55
C TYR A 247 -3.44 13.86 3.29
N LEU A 248 -3.31 13.99 4.62
CA LEU A 248 -4.12 14.91 5.42
C LEU A 248 -3.84 16.40 5.09
N LYS A 249 -2.66 16.69 4.54
CA LYS A 249 -2.26 18.03 4.05
C LYS A 249 -2.53 18.21 2.54
N GLU A 250 -3.35 17.34 1.95
CA GLU A 250 -3.67 17.38 0.50
C GLU A 250 -2.40 17.38 -0.37
N GLY A 251 -1.41 16.53 -0.01
CA GLY A 251 -0.13 16.41 -0.70
C GLY A 251 1.01 17.23 -0.09
N GLY A 252 0.70 18.32 0.60
CA GLY A 252 1.72 19.20 1.20
C GLY A 252 2.67 19.77 0.16
N ASP A 253 3.98 19.62 0.41
CA ASP A 253 5.05 20.03 -0.52
C ASP A 253 5.59 18.86 -1.35
N VAL A 254 4.91 17.69 -1.31
CA VAL A 254 5.39 16.43 -1.89
C VAL A 254 4.69 16.12 -3.20
N VAL A 255 3.37 16.27 -3.23
CA VAL A 255 2.50 15.88 -4.35
C VAL A 255 1.42 16.95 -4.52
N ASN A 256 1.03 17.22 -5.75
CA ASN A 256 -0.05 18.17 -6.00
C ASN A 256 -1.38 17.75 -5.35
N PRO A 257 -2.17 18.69 -4.83
CA PRO A 257 -3.50 18.41 -4.29
C PRO A 257 -4.42 17.69 -5.29
N GLU A 258 -4.28 17.99 -6.59
CA GLU A 258 -5.07 17.36 -7.66
C GLU A 258 -4.75 15.87 -7.79
N ASP A 259 -3.49 15.47 -7.59
CA ASP A 259 -3.07 14.08 -7.64
C ASP A 259 -3.57 13.31 -6.41
N ILE A 260 -3.52 13.90 -5.24
CA ILE A 260 -4.13 13.31 -4.03
C ILE A 260 -5.65 13.12 -4.22
N ALA A 261 -6.32 14.13 -4.77
CA ALA A 261 -7.73 14.01 -5.10
C ALA A 261 -7.99 12.93 -6.15
N GLY A 262 -7.12 12.83 -7.18
CA GLY A 262 -7.17 11.79 -8.19
C GLY A 262 -7.05 10.39 -7.60
N VAL A 263 -6.06 10.17 -6.72
CA VAL A 263 -5.84 8.89 -6.04
C VAL A 263 -7.05 8.45 -5.21
N LEU A 264 -7.68 9.39 -4.49
CA LEU A 264 -8.73 9.07 -3.51
C LEU A 264 -10.15 9.14 -4.09
N GLN A 265 -10.40 9.99 -5.08
CA GLN A 265 -11.75 10.30 -5.57
C GLN A 265 -12.06 9.70 -6.95
N ASN A 266 -11.04 9.50 -7.79
CA ASN A 266 -11.22 8.78 -9.06
C ASN A 266 -11.24 7.28 -8.75
N THR A 267 -12.43 6.74 -8.51
CA THR A 267 -12.61 5.38 -8.03
C THR A 267 -13.44 4.52 -8.99
N VAL A 268 -13.16 3.21 -8.96
CA VAL A 268 -13.94 2.21 -9.66
C VAL A 268 -14.66 1.30 -8.65
N PRO A 269 -15.91 0.86 -8.93
CA PRO A 269 -16.64 0.02 -7.99
C PRO A 269 -16.00 -1.36 -7.86
N VAL A 270 -15.87 -1.82 -6.62
CA VAL A 270 -15.47 -3.21 -6.31
C VAL A 270 -16.72 -4.07 -6.30
N ILE A 271 -16.89 -4.89 -7.33
CA ILE A 271 -18.06 -5.78 -7.46
C ILE A 271 -17.82 -7.03 -6.62
N ASN A 272 -18.31 -7.04 -5.40
CA ASN A 272 -18.30 -8.21 -4.54
C ASN A 272 -19.44 -9.18 -4.92
N LYS A 273 -19.12 -10.47 -4.99
CA LYS A 273 -20.10 -11.52 -5.38
C LYS A 273 -21.17 -11.78 -4.33
N SER A 274 -20.94 -11.36 -3.09
CA SER A 274 -21.90 -11.45 -2.00
C SER A 274 -21.71 -10.29 -1.01
N LYS A 275 -22.80 -9.88 -0.33
CA LYS A 275 -22.71 -8.91 0.78
C LYS A 275 -21.84 -9.42 1.95
N GLU A 276 -21.65 -10.73 2.04
CA GLU A 276 -20.80 -11.37 3.05
C GLU A 276 -19.29 -11.20 2.74
N ASP A 277 -18.93 -10.90 1.50
CA ASP A 277 -17.55 -10.63 1.09
C ASP A 277 -17.15 -9.17 1.29
N SER A 278 -18.10 -8.26 1.50
CA SER A 278 -17.85 -6.88 1.89
C SER A 278 -17.48 -6.80 3.36
N LEU A 279 -16.36 -6.17 3.67
CA LEU A 279 -15.89 -5.96 5.05
C LEU A 279 -16.86 -5.10 5.88
N TYR A 280 -17.64 -4.26 5.21
CA TYR A 280 -18.48 -3.24 5.87
C TYR A 280 -19.96 -3.31 5.46
N GLY A 281 -20.34 -4.25 4.59
CA GLY A 281 -21.71 -4.34 4.06
C GLY A 281 -22.15 -3.14 3.22
N THR A 282 -21.20 -2.30 2.77
CA THR A 282 -21.38 -1.10 1.97
C THR A 282 -20.83 -1.30 0.56
N GLU A 283 -21.11 -0.36 -0.33
CA GLU A 283 -20.46 -0.29 -1.63
C GLU A 283 -18.98 0.03 -1.41
N GLU A 284 -18.10 -0.82 -1.92
CA GLU A 284 -16.66 -0.64 -1.89
C GLU A 284 -16.20 -0.07 -3.23
N ALA A 285 -15.25 0.85 -3.19
CA ALA A 285 -14.62 1.41 -4.36
C ALA A 285 -13.10 1.34 -4.23
N TYR A 286 -12.40 1.24 -5.34
CA TYR A 286 -10.95 1.23 -5.41
C TYR A 286 -10.48 2.47 -6.16
N GLY A 287 -9.61 3.23 -5.54
CA GLY A 287 -8.89 4.32 -6.16
C GLY A 287 -7.56 3.84 -6.75
N MET A 288 -6.61 4.74 -6.93
CA MET A 288 -5.28 4.40 -7.42
C MET A 288 -4.40 3.97 -6.24
N GLY A 289 -4.39 2.67 -5.92
CA GLY A 289 -3.63 2.09 -4.81
C GLY A 289 -4.32 2.11 -3.44
N TRP A 290 -5.57 2.59 -3.37
CA TRP A 290 -6.37 2.71 -2.15
C TRP A 290 -7.71 1.98 -2.25
#